data_41f992742aae53a37ee61ea8987e14b6
#
_entry.id   41f992742aae53a37ee61ea8987e14b6
#
_cell.length_a   1.000
_cell.length_b   1.000
_cell.length_c   1.000
_cell.angle_alpha   90.00
_cell.angle_beta   90.00
_cell.angle_gamma   90.00
#
_symmetry.space_group_name_H-M   'P 1'
#
loop_
_entity.id
_entity.type
_entity.pdbx_description
1 polymer ?
#
loop_
_entity_poly.entity_id
_entity_poly.type
_entity_poly.pdbx_seq_one_letter_code
_entity_poly.pdbx_strand_id
1 'polypeptide(L)'
;MKRYQKEIDGNTVIKQRNEIVLSVTRTITDKKTGESKEVKSNVYNPTHEMLLENGWVEYVTPSVELTEEQLYRRALAKKLRDLEEYDNSSEVNDCVISMGDSDVHYWANKTERDSLKGALRDCMALGRDTYRLDLRDKGISINLPCEKLLQMLAALEVYAIDCYNKTTDHEYAIRALTTKDEVEAYDFTVGYPDKLVFGL
;
A
#
# COMPACT_ATOMS: atom_id res chain seq x y z
N MET A 1 22.19 -10.21 -0.08
CA MET A 1 23.60 -10.58 -0.33
C MET A 1 24.37 -10.39 0.97
N LYS A 2 25.17 -11.38 1.40
CA LYS A 2 25.89 -11.28 2.67
C LYS A 2 27.05 -10.30 2.56
N ARG A 3 27.25 -9.48 3.58
CA ARG A 3 28.37 -8.57 3.75
C ARG A 3 29.30 -9.11 4.84
N TYR A 4 30.56 -8.73 4.77
CA TYR A 4 31.59 -9.13 5.72
C TYR A 4 32.37 -7.91 6.17
N GLN A 5 32.82 -7.91 7.42
CA GLN A 5 33.64 -6.82 7.99
C GLN A 5 34.95 -7.36 8.50
N LYS A 6 35.99 -6.54 8.44
CA LYS A 6 37.32 -6.81 9.00
C LYS A 6 37.96 -5.50 9.44
N GLU A 7 38.70 -5.56 10.54
CA GLU A 7 39.59 -4.47 10.94
C GLU A 7 40.88 -4.50 10.09
N ILE A 8 41.18 -3.42 9.40
CA ILE A 8 42.39 -3.23 8.60
C ILE A 8 42.96 -1.87 8.98
N ASP A 9 44.19 -1.86 9.52
CA ASP A 9 44.93 -0.67 9.95
C ASP A 9 44.09 0.25 10.87
N GLY A 10 43.34 -0.35 11.81
CA GLY A 10 42.50 0.34 12.76
C GLY A 10 41.17 0.86 12.22
N ASN A 11 40.79 0.52 10.99
CA ASN A 11 39.52 0.88 10.38
C ASN A 11 38.65 -0.34 10.12
N THR A 12 37.36 -0.27 10.43
CA THR A 12 36.40 -1.32 10.07
C THR A 12 36.05 -1.20 8.59
N VAL A 13 36.42 -2.20 7.80
CA VAL A 13 36.10 -2.30 6.37
C VAL A 13 34.96 -3.26 6.18
N ILE A 14 33.88 -2.82 5.53
CA ILE A 14 32.72 -3.65 5.21
C ILE A 14 32.64 -3.81 3.70
N LYS A 15 32.61 -5.07 3.23
CA LYS A 15 32.54 -5.43 1.81
C LYS A 15 31.53 -6.55 1.55
N GLN A 16 31.02 -6.60 0.34
CA GLN A 16 30.28 -7.75 -0.15
C GLN A 16 31.27 -8.89 -0.46
N ARG A 17 30.80 -10.14 -0.37
CA ARG A 17 31.63 -11.31 -0.58
C ARG A 17 32.39 -11.27 -1.92
N ASN A 18 31.77 -10.87 -2.99
CA ASN A 18 32.33 -10.78 -4.34
C ASN A 18 33.36 -9.63 -4.52
N GLU A 19 33.43 -8.70 -3.58
CA GLU A 19 34.40 -7.59 -3.59
C GLU A 19 35.66 -7.92 -2.81
N ILE A 20 35.70 -9.10 -2.13
CA ILE A 20 36.83 -9.53 -1.32
C ILE A 20 37.72 -10.46 -2.14
N VAL A 21 38.95 -10.09 -2.24
CA VAL A 21 40.01 -10.92 -2.83
C VAL A 21 40.96 -11.34 -1.71
N LEU A 22 41.13 -12.64 -1.51
CA LEU A 22 42.05 -13.19 -0.52
C LEU A 22 43.36 -13.61 -1.20
N SER A 23 44.49 -13.18 -0.63
CA SER A 23 45.81 -13.73 -0.98
C SER A 23 46.08 -14.94 -0.10
N VAL A 24 46.15 -16.10 -0.70
CA VAL A 24 46.47 -17.36 0.00
C VAL A 24 47.82 -17.91 -0.48
N THR A 25 48.62 -18.41 0.47
CA THR A 25 49.86 -19.10 0.18
C THR A 25 49.56 -20.60 0.13
N ARG A 26 49.97 -21.25 -0.94
CA ARG A 26 49.83 -22.69 -1.14
C ARG A 26 51.19 -23.30 -1.36
N THR A 27 51.45 -24.42 -0.70
CA THR A 27 52.62 -25.21 -0.96
C THR A 27 52.38 -26.15 -2.15
N ILE A 28 53.15 -26.02 -3.18
CA ILE A 28 53.10 -26.89 -4.36
C ILE A 28 54.33 -27.78 -4.32
N THR A 29 54.13 -29.10 -4.25
CA THR A 29 55.21 -30.09 -4.30
C THR A 29 55.30 -30.67 -5.69
N ASP A 30 56.45 -30.57 -6.28
CA ASP A 30 56.74 -31.22 -7.57
C ASP A 30 56.74 -32.76 -7.36
N LYS A 31 55.86 -33.44 -8.05
CA LYS A 31 55.66 -34.89 -7.94
C LYS A 31 56.87 -35.69 -8.45
N LYS A 32 57.80 -35.08 -9.25
CA LYS A 32 58.96 -35.76 -9.82
C LYS A 32 60.19 -35.56 -8.95
N THR A 33 60.39 -34.37 -8.42
CA THR A 33 61.58 -34.02 -7.64
C THR A 33 61.41 -34.10 -6.14
N GLY A 34 60.09 -34.07 -5.67
CA GLY A 34 59.75 -33.98 -4.27
C GLY A 34 59.99 -32.59 -3.65
N GLU A 35 60.43 -31.63 -4.43
CA GLU A 35 60.69 -30.27 -3.97
C GLU A 35 59.37 -29.53 -3.77
N SER A 36 59.27 -28.80 -2.66
CA SER A 36 58.09 -28.00 -2.32
C SER A 36 58.45 -26.52 -2.38
N LYS A 37 57.55 -25.72 -3.01
CA LYS A 37 57.68 -24.28 -2.98
C LYS A 37 56.34 -23.63 -2.61
N GLU A 38 56.45 -22.52 -1.91
CA GLU A 38 55.28 -21.70 -1.60
C GLU A 38 54.92 -20.79 -2.79
N VAL A 39 53.64 -20.80 -3.16
CA VAL A 39 53.12 -19.95 -4.22
C VAL A 39 51.96 -19.14 -3.67
N LYS A 40 52.04 -17.82 -3.81
CA LYS A 40 50.92 -16.91 -3.50
C LYS A 40 49.95 -16.90 -4.67
N SER A 41 48.68 -17.06 -4.37
CA SER A 41 47.61 -16.97 -5.35
C SER A 41 46.43 -16.14 -4.80
N ASN A 42 45.73 -15.45 -5.67
CA ASN A 42 44.56 -14.72 -5.31
C ASN A 42 43.30 -15.59 -5.48
N VAL A 43 42.47 -15.59 -4.47
CA VAL A 43 41.15 -16.25 -4.50
C VAL A 43 40.08 -15.16 -4.66
N TYR A 44 39.41 -15.19 -5.78
CA TYR A 44 38.27 -14.35 -6.09
C TYR A 44 37.00 -15.07 -5.63
N ASN A 45 36.06 -14.32 -5.09
CA ASN A 45 34.79 -14.87 -4.61
C ASN A 45 34.96 -15.98 -3.54
N PRO A 46 35.74 -15.73 -2.46
CA PRO A 46 36.07 -16.72 -1.46
C PRO A 46 34.83 -17.33 -0.79
N THR A 47 34.96 -18.58 -0.29
CA THR A 47 33.86 -19.19 0.48
C THR A 47 33.68 -18.48 1.82
N HIS A 48 32.55 -18.75 2.50
CA HIS A 48 32.29 -18.21 3.84
C HIS A 48 33.40 -18.64 4.84
N GLU A 49 33.76 -19.92 4.82
CA GLU A 49 34.80 -20.50 5.66
C GLU A 49 36.18 -19.83 5.43
N MET A 50 36.56 -19.66 4.16
CA MET A 50 37.79 -18.95 3.81
C MET A 50 37.84 -17.52 4.30
N LEU A 51 36.69 -16.83 4.32
CA LEU A 51 36.58 -15.48 4.85
C LEU A 51 36.79 -15.47 6.36
N LEU A 52 36.14 -16.38 7.11
CA LEU A 52 36.29 -16.51 8.55
C LEU A 52 37.76 -16.82 8.94
N GLU A 53 38.41 -17.79 8.25
CA GLU A 53 39.81 -18.16 8.46
C GLU A 53 40.77 -16.99 8.24
N ASN A 54 40.41 -16.06 7.36
CA ASN A 54 41.19 -14.85 7.07
C ASN A 54 40.73 -13.61 7.90
N GLY A 55 39.98 -13.82 8.98
CA GLY A 55 39.61 -12.80 9.94
C GLY A 55 38.49 -11.86 9.47
N TRP A 56 37.74 -12.24 8.41
CA TRP A 56 36.49 -11.57 8.06
C TRP A 56 35.35 -12.19 8.86
N VAL A 57 34.52 -11.37 9.44
CA VAL A 57 33.29 -11.80 10.12
C VAL A 57 32.04 -11.33 9.35
N GLU A 58 30.97 -12.09 9.41
CA GLU A 58 29.72 -11.69 8.77
C GLU A 58 29.22 -10.39 9.41
N TYR A 59 29.00 -9.36 8.58
CA TYR A 59 28.45 -8.08 9.03
C TYR A 59 26.96 -8.21 9.19
N VAL A 60 26.52 -8.16 10.41
CA VAL A 60 25.10 -8.02 10.75
C VAL A 60 24.80 -6.54 10.86
N THR A 61 23.95 -6.03 9.96
CA THR A 61 23.50 -4.65 10.06
C THR A 61 22.85 -4.47 11.44
N PRO A 62 23.30 -3.51 12.27
CA PRO A 62 22.66 -3.27 13.55
C PRO A 62 21.17 -3.01 13.33
N SER A 63 20.33 -3.76 14.00
CA SER A 63 18.91 -3.42 14.05
C SER A 63 18.80 -2.11 14.82
N VAL A 64 18.39 -1.06 14.13
CA VAL A 64 18.06 0.20 14.81
C VAL A 64 16.75 -0.08 15.56
N GLU A 65 16.85 -0.25 16.87
CA GLU A 65 15.65 -0.28 17.70
C GLU A 65 15.00 1.10 17.63
N LEU A 66 13.75 1.08 17.16
CA LEU A 66 12.99 2.33 17.08
C LEU A 66 12.54 2.75 18.48
N THR A 67 12.62 4.03 18.75
CA THR A 67 12.06 4.58 19.99
C THR A 67 10.52 4.45 19.97
N GLU A 68 9.91 4.49 21.16
CA GLU A 68 8.45 4.47 21.31
C GLU A 68 7.78 5.59 20.50
N GLU A 69 8.38 6.78 20.49
CA GLU A 69 7.90 7.90 19.68
C GLU A 69 7.94 7.58 18.16
N GLN A 70 9.00 6.94 17.68
CA GLN A 70 9.12 6.54 16.27
C GLN A 70 8.11 5.46 15.92
N LEU A 71 7.86 4.52 16.84
CA LEU A 71 6.84 3.48 16.67
C LEU A 71 5.44 4.09 16.64
N TYR A 72 5.13 5.01 17.56
CA TYR A 72 3.87 5.75 17.55
C TYR A 72 3.66 6.52 16.25
N ARG A 73 4.64 7.30 15.80
CA ARG A 73 4.53 8.07 14.53
C ARG A 73 4.30 7.18 13.33
N ARG A 74 4.91 5.99 13.29
CA ARG A 74 4.68 5.01 12.23
C ARG A 74 3.27 4.42 12.28
N ALA A 75 2.80 4.06 13.46
CA ALA A 75 1.44 3.55 13.65
C ALA A 75 0.40 4.59 13.24
N LEU A 76 0.59 5.85 13.66
CA LEU A 76 -0.29 6.97 13.30
C LEU A 76 -0.33 7.20 11.79
N ALA A 77 0.83 7.28 11.14
CA ALA A 77 0.90 7.49 9.70
C ALA A 77 0.29 6.32 8.91
N LYS A 78 0.47 5.10 9.41
CA LYS A 78 -0.16 3.91 8.80
C LYS A 78 -1.69 3.96 8.96
N LYS A 79 -2.18 4.22 10.17
CA LYS A 79 -3.63 4.24 10.46
C LYS A 79 -4.37 5.30 9.64
N LEU A 80 -3.76 6.49 9.47
CA LEU A 80 -4.35 7.56 8.66
C LEU A 80 -4.39 7.19 7.17
N ARG A 81 -3.37 6.51 6.66
CA ARG A 81 -3.39 5.99 5.29
C ARG A 81 -4.42 4.87 5.11
N ASP A 82 -4.51 3.94 6.07
CA ASP A 82 -5.51 2.87 6.04
C ASP A 82 -6.94 3.46 6.05
N LEU A 83 -7.16 4.56 6.78
CA LEU A 83 -8.43 5.32 6.77
C LEU A 83 -8.70 5.94 5.39
N GLU A 84 -7.71 6.58 4.77
CA GLU A 84 -7.82 7.16 3.42
C GLU A 84 -8.12 6.08 2.37
N GLU A 85 -7.46 4.93 2.45
CA GLU A 85 -7.71 3.78 1.57
C GLU A 85 -9.14 3.24 1.76
N TYR A 86 -9.63 3.18 3.00
CA TYR A 86 -11.01 2.76 3.30
C TYR A 86 -12.04 3.75 2.77
N ASP A 87 -11.83 5.05 2.97
CA ASP A 87 -12.69 6.14 2.45
C ASP A 87 -12.82 6.08 0.92
N ASN A 88 -11.74 5.70 0.22
CA ASN A 88 -11.72 5.56 -1.23
C ASN A 88 -12.17 4.18 -1.73
N SER A 89 -12.49 3.26 -0.85
CA SER A 89 -12.88 1.90 -1.22
C SER A 89 -14.36 1.77 -1.54
N SER A 90 -14.76 0.63 -2.11
CA SER A 90 -16.16 0.25 -2.31
C SER A 90 -16.91 -0.02 -0.99
N GLU A 91 -16.22 -0.09 0.13
CA GLU A 91 -16.89 -0.16 1.44
C GLU A 91 -17.64 1.14 1.76
N VAL A 92 -17.11 2.27 1.32
CA VAL A 92 -17.70 3.60 1.49
C VAL A 92 -18.34 4.10 0.18
N ASN A 93 -17.63 3.96 -0.94
CA ASN A 93 -18.02 4.51 -2.24
C ASN A 93 -18.80 3.48 -3.06
N ASP A 94 -20.04 3.19 -2.63
CA ASP A 94 -20.89 2.23 -3.31
C ASP A 94 -22.36 2.49 -3.00
N CYS A 95 -23.22 2.20 -3.98
CA CYS A 95 -24.65 2.06 -3.79
C CYS A 95 -25.18 0.88 -4.62
N VAL A 96 -26.33 0.37 -4.26
CA VAL A 96 -26.97 -0.76 -4.95
C VAL A 96 -28.16 -0.24 -5.74
N ILE A 97 -28.19 -0.60 -7.03
CA ILE A 97 -29.38 -0.46 -7.88
C ILE A 97 -29.99 -1.84 -8.01
N SER A 98 -31.13 -2.05 -7.34
CA SER A 98 -31.82 -3.33 -7.34
C SER A 98 -32.85 -3.37 -8.46
N MET A 99 -32.69 -4.36 -9.38
CA MET A 99 -33.54 -4.56 -10.56
C MET A 99 -34.16 -5.95 -10.50
N GLY A 100 -35.24 -6.10 -9.72
CA GLY A 100 -35.88 -7.41 -9.50
C GLY A 100 -34.92 -8.38 -8.80
N ASP A 101 -34.50 -9.43 -9.53
CA ASP A 101 -33.60 -10.47 -8.99
C ASP A 101 -32.10 -10.15 -9.14
N SER A 102 -31.75 -8.95 -9.61
CA SER A 102 -30.37 -8.55 -9.88
C SER A 102 -30.03 -7.25 -9.18
N ASP A 103 -28.94 -7.28 -8.43
CA ASP A 103 -28.35 -6.11 -7.78
C ASP A 103 -27.11 -5.64 -8.57
N VAL A 104 -27.04 -4.35 -8.83
CA VAL A 104 -25.91 -3.72 -9.53
C VAL A 104 -25.25 -2.71 -8.61
N HIS A 105 -23.99 -2.95 -8.30
CA HIS A 105 -23.17 -2.00 -7.56
C HIS A 105 -22.76 -0.84 -8.46
N TYR A 106 -22.99 0.37 -8.01
CA TYR A 106 -22.71 1.59 -8.75
C TYR A 106 -22.19 2.69 -7.84
N TRP A 107 -21.26 3.46 -8.34
CA TRP A 107 -20.82 4.70 -7.71
C TRP A 107 -20.59 5.77 -8.78
N ALA A 108 -21.19 6.93 -8.58
CA ALA A 108 -20.87 8.11 -9.35
C ALA A 108 -20.03 9.05 -8.48
N ASN A 109 -18.83 9.38 -8.92
CA ASN A 109 -18.02 10.38 -8.25
C ASN A 109 -18.64 11.77 -8.37
N LYS A 110 -18.11 12.77 -7.64
CA LYS A 110 -18.67 14.12 -7.62
C LYS A 110 -18.82 14.73 -8.99
N THR A 111 -17.83 14.62 -9.85
CA THR A 111 -17.84 15.18 -11.21
C THR A 111 -18.90 14.50 -12.08
N GLU A 112 -19.05 13.18 -11.96
CA GLU A 112 -20.10 12.43 -12.66
C GLU A 112 -21.50 12.82 -12.17
N ARG A 113 -21.69 12.93 -10.85
CA ARG A 113 -22.98 13.37 -10.28
C ARG A 113 -23.36 14.76 -10.80
N ASP A 114 -22.42 15.71 -10.80
CA ASP A 114 -22.68 17.08 -11.26
C ASP A 114 -22.98 17.13 -12.77
N SER A 115 -22.27 16.35 -13.58
CA SER A 115 -22.49 16.21 -15.03
C SER A 115 -23.86 15.60 -15.32
N LEU A 116 -24.24 14.53 -14.62
CA LEU A 116 -25.53 13.88 -14.78
C LEU A 116 -26.67 14.80 -14.37
N LYS A 117 -26.55 15.53 -13.25
CA LYS A 117 -27.54 16.52 -12.81
C LYS A 117 -27.75 17.61 -13.87
N GLY A 118 -26.68 18.09 -14.51
CA GLY A 118 -26.73 19.02 -15.63
C GLY A 118 -27.49 18.44 -16.83
N ALA A 119 -27.08 17.28 -17.31
CA ALA A 119 -27.69 16.60 -18.45
C ALA A 119 -29.20 16.30 -18.22
N LEU A 120 -29.57 15.90 -17.00
CA LEU A 120 -30.98 15.66 -16.66
C LEU A 120 -31.83 16.93 -16.70
N ARG A 121 -31.32 18.05 -16.19
CA ARG A 121 -32.01 19.35 -16.26
C ARG A 121 -32.21 19.79 -17.71
N ASP A 122 -31.20 19.61 -18.56
CA ASP A 122 -31.29 19.94 -19.98
C ASP A 122 -32.29 19.03 -20.70
N CYS A 123 -32.32 17.73 -20.40
CA CYS A 123 -33.32 16.81 -20.94
C CYS A 123 -34.73 17.24 -20.57
N MET A 124 -34.98 17.57 -19.30
CA MET A 124 -36.30 18.03 -18.82
C MET A 124 -36.70 19.37 -19.47
N ALA A 125 -35.75 20.30 -19.64
CA ALA A 125 -35.99 21.58 -20.33
C ALA A 125 -36.37 21.38 -21.79
N LEU A 126 -35.93 20.32 -22.45
CA LEU A 126 -36.26 19.90 -23.80
C LEU A 126 -37.55 19.03 -23.89
N GLY A 127 -38.25 18.83 -22.77
CA GLY A 127 -39.46 18.01 -22.71
C GLY A 127 -39.21 16.50 -22.79
N ARG A 128 -38.01 16.06 -22.42
CA ARG A 128 -37.70 14.63 -22.30
C ARG A 128 -37.92 14.16 -20.87
N ASP A 129 -38.80 13.19 -20.66
CA ASP A 129 -39.15 12.69 -19.33
C ASP A 129 -38.25 11.57 -18.85
N THR A 130 -37.46 10.95 -19.75
CA THR A 130 -36.61 9.82 -19.46
C THR A 130 -35.18 10.06 -19.89
N TYR A 131 -34.25 9.46 -19.14
CA TYR A 131 -32.82 9.45 -19.40
C TYR A 131 -32.30 8.03 -19.42
N ARG A 132 -31.39 7.73 -20.38
CA ARG A 132 -30.71 6.45 -20.44
C ARG A 132 -29.40 6.52 -19.63
N LEU A 133 -29.35 5.81 -18.52
CA LEU A 133 -28.13 5.61 -17.72
C LEU A 133 -27.38 4.39 -18.24
N ASP A 134 -26.19 4.61 -18.76
CA ASP A 134 -25.31 3.54 -19.28
C ASP A 134 -24.22 3.21 -18.24
N LEU A 135 -24.28 2.04 -17.62
CA LEU A 135 -23.27 1.47 -16.74
C LEU A 135 -22.31 0.60 -17.60
N ARG A 136 -21.40 1.26 -18.31
CA ARG A 136 -20.58 0.64 -19.37
C ARG A 136 -19.70 -0.50 -18.86
N ASP A 137 -19.13 -0.36 -17.67
CA ASP A 137 -18.29 -1.35 -17.01
C ASP A 137 -19.08 -2.62 -16.63
N LYS A 138 -20.39 -2.49 -16.47
CA LYS A 138 -21.30 -3.62 -16.19
C LYS A 138 -22.04 -4.12 -17.43
N GLY A 139 -21.93 -3.45 -18.57
CA GLY A 139 -22.68 -3.79 -19.78
C GLY A 139 -24.19 -3.56 -19.66
N ILE A 140 -24.62 -2.67 -18.78
CA ILE A 140 -26.05 -2.46 -18.44
C ILE A 140 -26.45 -1.06 -18.87
N SER A 141 -27.65 -0.96 -19.47
CA SER A 141 -28.32 0.31 -19.79
C SER A 141 -29.71 0.33 -19.17
N ILE A 142 -30.02 1.38 -18.44
CA ILE A 142 -31.28 1.55 -17.72
C ILE A 142 -31.95 2.85 -18.18
N ASN A 143 -33.23 2.78 -18.60
CA ASN A 143 -34.02 3.96 -18.87
C ASN A 143 -34.79 4.35 -17.62
N LEU A 144 -34.54 5.52 -17.09
CA LEU A 144 -35.16 6.03 -15.86
C LEU A 144 -35.89 7.35 -16.11
N PRO A 145 -36.99 7.63 -15.40
CA PRO A 145 -37.54 8.99 -15.33
C PRO A 145 -36.46 9.96 -14.85
N CYS A 146 -36.34 11.12 -15.51
CA CYS A 146 -35.34 12.13 -15.16
C CYS A 146 -35.48 12.58 -13.70
N GLU A 147 -36.69 12.75 -13.19
CA GLU A 147 -36.97 13.11 -11.79
C GLU A 147 -36.46 12.04 -10.81
N LYS A 148 -36.71 10.75 -11.10
CA LYS A 148 -36.23 9.63 -10.26
C LYS A 148 -34.71 9.60 -10.19
N LEU A 149 -34.04 9.76 -11.33
CA LEU A 149 -32.57 9.77 -11.36
C LEU A 149 -32.00 11.00 -10.63
N LEU A 150 -32.65 12.18 -10.71
CA LEU A 150 -32.27 13.36 -9.94
C LEU A 150 -32.39 13.11 -8.42
N GLN A 151 -33.46 12.44 -7.98
CA GLN A 151 -33.63 12.06 -6.57
C GLN A 151 -32.54 11.08 -6.11
N MET A 152 -32.23 10.08 -6.93
CA MET A 152 -31.14 9.13 -6.64
C MET A 152 -29.79 9.86 -6.52
N LEU A 153 -29.47 10.78 -7.44
CA LEU A 153 -28.24 11.57 -7.39
C LEU A 153 -28.20 12.53 -6.19
N ALA A 154 -29.35 13.06 -5.76
CA ALA A 154 -29.43 13.88 -4.55
C ALA A 154 -29.18 13.05 -3.29
N ALA A 155 -29.79 11.87 -3.19
CA ALA A 155 -29.55 10.94 -2.06
C ALA A 155 -28.08 10.51 -2.01
N LEU A 156 -27.47 10.21 -3.18
CA LEU A 156 -26.07 9.84 -3.27
C LEU A 156 -25.13 10.99 -2.86
N GLU A 157 -25.50 12.25 -3.13
CA GLU A 157 -24.74 13.42 -2.68
C GLU A 157 -24.76 13.56 -1.15
N VAL A 158 -25.95 13.41 -0.53
CA VAL A 158 -26.08 13.45 0.94
C VAL A 158 -25.28 12.32 1.58
N TYR A 159 -25.42 11.10 1.07
CA TYR A 159 -24.66 9.95 1.54
C TYR A 159 -23.13 10.20 1.47
N ALA A 160 -22.65 10.72 0.35
CA ALA A 160 -21.22 11.02 0.19
C ALA A 160 -20.73 12.10 1.17
N ILE A 161 -21.56 13.11 1.48
CA ILE A 161 -21.25 14.12 2.48
C ILE A 161 -21.19 13.51 3.89
N ASP A 162 -22.14 12.63 4.22
CA ASP A 162 -22.18 11.97 5.52
C ASP A 162 -20.98 11.03 5.71
N CYS A 163 -20.59 10.29 4.67
CA CYS A 163 -19.36 9.48 4.67
C CYS A 163 -18.12 10.35 4.88
N TYR A 164 -17.98 11.45 4.13
CA TYR A 164 -16.88 12.39 4.28
C TYR A 164 -16.77 12.96 5.70
N ASN A 165 -17.90 13.38 6.28
CA ASN A 165 -17.95 13.87 7.65
C ASN A 165 -17.50 12.80 8.63
N LYS A 166 -17.95 11.55 8.43
CA LYS A 166 -17.55 10.43 9.29
C LYS A 166 -16.06 10.10 9.19
N THR A 167 -15.50 10.11 8.00
CA THR A 167 -14.05 9.98 7.78
C THR A 167 -13.27 11.08 8.50
N THR A 168 -13.77 12.32 8.44
CA THR A 168 -13.17 13.47 9.13
C THR A 168 -13.21 13.29 10.66
N ASP A 169 -14.33 12.80 11.20
CA ASP A 169 -14.44 12.49 12.63
C ASP A 169 -13.44 11.42 13.07
N HIS A 170 -13.26 10.37 12.26
CA HIS A 170 -12.26 9.34 12.52
C HIS A 170 -10.84 9.90 12.46
N GLU A 171 -10.54 10.75 11.48
CA GLU A 171 -9.23 11.40 11.38
C GLU A 171 -8.92 12.21 12.65
N TYR A 172 -9.85 13.02 13.13
CA TYR A 172 -9.68 13.77 14.37
C TYR A 172 -9.51 12.87 15.59
N ALA A 173 -10.30 11.81 15.69
CA ALA A 173 -10.19 10.84 16.77
C ALA A 173 -8.83 10.15 16.78
N ILE A 174 -8.36 9.66 15.64
CA ILE A 174 -7.05 9.00 15.49
C ILE A 174 -5.92 9.96 15.86
N ARG A 175 -5.97 11.23 15.43
CA ARG A 175 -4.96 12.24 15.75
C ARG A 175 -4.95 12.65 17.21
N ALA A 176 -6.04 12.44 17.95
CA ALA A 176 -6.13 12.71 19.39
C ALA A 176 -5.56 11.59 20.26
N LEU A 177 -5.31 10.40 19.72
CA LEU A 177 -4.70 9.28 20.44
C LEU A 177 -3.23 9.59 20.72
N THR A 178 -2.71 9.08 21.84
CA THR A 178 -1.39 9.45 22.35
C THR A 178 -0.40 8.30 22.37
N THR A 179 -0.88 7.06 22.27
CA THR A 179 -0.05 5.87 22.31
C THR A 179 -0.18 5.03 21.04
N LYS A 180 0.87 4.26 20.73
CA LYS A 180 0.88 3.31 19.61
C LYS A 180 -0.28 2.31 19.72
N ASP A 181 -0.49 1.75 20.91
CA ASP A 181 -1.47 0.69 21.13
C ASP A 181 -2.91 1.20 20.94
N GLU A 182 -3.22 2.42 21.40
CA GLU A 182 -4.50 3.08 21.12
C GLU A 182 -4.72 3.29 19.63
N VAL A 183 -3.71 3.76 18.90
CA VAL A 183 -3.78 3.98 17.46
C VAL A 183 -4.00 2.66 16.71
N GLU A 184 -3.27 1.60 17.07
CA GLU A 184 -3.42 0.28 16.44
C GLU A 184 -4.79 -0.34 16.72
N ALA A 185 -5.32 -0.18 17.93
CA ALA A 185 -6.61 -0.72 18.35
C ALA A 185 -7.81 0.06 17.80
N TYR A 186 -7.63 1.30 17.34
CA TYR A 186 -8.74 2.12 16.87
C TYR A 186 -9.41 1.54 15.62
N ASP A 187 -10.73 1.34 15.69
CA ASP A 187 -11.54 0.86 14.57
C ASP A 187 -12.26 2.04 13.89
N PHE A 188 -11.84 2.36 12.68
CA PHE A 188 -12.43 3.40 11.85
C PHE A 188 -13.49 2.87 10.86
N THR A 189 -13.77 1.57 10.86
CA THR A 189 -14.74 1.00 9.90
C THR A 189 -16.18 1.16 10.36
N VAL A 190 -16.40 1.67 11.55
CA VAL A 190 -17.72 1.78 12.19
C VAL A 190 -18.35 3.18 12.09
N GLY A 191 -19.67 3.22 12.09
CA GLY A 191 -20.45 4.46 12.18
C GLY A 191 -20.60 5.22 10.86
N TYR A 192 -20.20 4.65 9.75
CA TYR A 192 -20.60 5.13 8.42
C TYR A 192 -22.10 4.91 8.19
N PRO A 193 -22.76 5.72 7.35
CA PRO A 193 -24.15 5.50 7.00
C PRO A 193 -24.35 4.17 6.27
N ASP A 194 -25.55 3.61 6.40
CA ASP A 194 -25.91 2.40 5.65
C ASP A 194 -25.88 2.67 4.14
N LYS A 195 -25.38 1.71 3.38
CA LYS A 195 -25.32 1.82 1.91
C LYS A 195 -26.69 2.05 1.31
N LEU A 196 -26.75 2.97 0.35
CA LEU A 196 -27.99 3.27 -0.35
C LEU A 196 -28.40 2.10 -1.25
N VAL A 197 -29.69 1.77 -1.22
CA VAL A 197 -30.31 0.78 -2.12
C VAL A 197 -31.45 1.46 -2.87
N PHE A 198 -31.37 1.48 -4.18
CA PHE A 198 -32.38 2.05 -5.07
C PHE A 198 -33.14 0.92 -5.78
N GLY A 199 -34.40 0.72 -5.43
CA GLY A 199 -35.29 -0.20 -6.14
C GLY A 199 -35.77 0.40 -7.47
N LEU A 200 -35.69 -0.37 -8.56
CA LEU A 200 -36.17 0.01 -9.89
C LEU A 200 -37.32 -0.87 -10.36
#